data_7be53c5fdbab414025f6a53ebedbed49
#
_entry.id   7be53c5fdbab414025f6a53ebedbed49
#
_cell.length_a   1.000
_cell.length_b   1.000
_cell.length_c   1.000
_cell.angle_alpha   90.00
_cell.angle_beta   90.00
_cell.angle_gamma   90.00
#
_symmetry.space_group_name_H-M   'P 1'
#
loop_
_entity.id
_entity.type
_entity.pdbx_description
1 polymer ?
#
loop_
_entity_poly.entity_id
_entity_poly.type
_entity_poly.pdbx_seq_one_letter_code
_entity_poly.pdbx_strand_id
1 'polypeptide(L)'
;MGSQSDYSIMKDCEKILRLLKVKYQTLIVSAHRTPKRMFQFAETAEKNGFGVIVAGAGGAAHLAGMVASLTTLPVLGVPMETKKIKGLDSLLSMAQMPKGVPVGCLAINGAFNAGILAASIIGNFDTKVKSNLERWRRLQTQSIKKKPK
;
A
#
# COMPACT_ATOMS: atom_id res chain seq x y z
N MET A 1 6.41 -5.27 2.56
CA MET A 1 6.06 -6.36 1.61
C MET A 1 6.48 -7.71 2.16
N GLY A 2 5.81 -8.81 1.74
CA GLY A 2 6.03 -10.17 2.28
C GLY A 2 7.31 -10.84 1.80
N SER A 3 7.87 -10.45 0.65
CA SER A 3 9.08 -11.03 0.09
C SER A 3 9.78 -10.06 -0.89
N GLN A 4 11.01 -10.41 -1.25
CA GLN A 4 11.78 -9.66 -2.26
C GLN A 4 11.12 -9.70 -3.65
N SER A 5 10.39 -10.78 -3.98
CA SER A 5 9.69 -10.91 -5.27
C SER A 5 8.61 -9.84 -5.47
N ASP A 6 8.01 -9.35 -4.39
CA ASP A 6 6.95 -8.35 -4.42
C ASP A 6 7.50 -6.95 -4.76
N TYR A 7 8.81 -6.75 -4.62
CA TYR A 7 9.45 -5.46 -4.85
C TYR A 7 9.32 -4.97 -6.28
N SER A 8 9.28 -5.87 -7.26
CA SER A 8 9.08 -5.51 -8.67
C SER A 8 7.81 -4.68 -8.90
N ILE A 9 6.78 -4.89 -8.09
CA ILE A 9 5.51 -4.16 -8.10
C ILE A 9 5.54 -3.00 -7.09
N MET A 10 6.03 -3.27 -5.86
CA MET A 10 6.00 -2.28 -4.78
C MET A 10 6.87 -1.04 -5.04
N LYS A 11 7.90 -1.14 -5.88
CA LYS A 11 8.70 0.03 -6.32
C LYS A 11 7.86 1.12 -6.99
N ASP A 12 6.69 0.79 -7.57
CA ASP A 12 5.80 1.81 -8.15
C ASP A 12 5.10 2.65 -7.07
N CYS A 13 4.85 2.08 -5.88
CA CYS A 13 4.42 2.84 -4.71
C CYS A 13 5.52 3.83 -4.28
N GLU A 14 6.77 3.38 -4.17
CA GLU A 14 7.89 4.27 -3.84
C GLU A 14 8.05 5.41 -4.85
N LYS A 15 7.93 5.09 -6.14
CA LYS A 15 8.04 6.07 -7.23
C LYS A 15 7.06 7.22 -7.06
N ILE A 16 5.79 6.92 -6.82
CA ILE A 16 4.77 7.97 -6.65
C ILE A 16 4.92 8.71 -5.32
N LEU A 17 5.24 8.02 -4.21
CA LEU A 17 5.48 8.66 -2.92
C LEU A 17 6.65 9.65 -3.00
N ARG A 18 7.74 9.27 -3.69
CA ARG A 18 8.89 10.16 -3.94
C ARG A 18 8.49 11.38 -4.76
N LEU A 19 7.69 11.18 -5.81
CA LEU A 19 7.19 12.27 -6.66
C LEU A 19 6.33 13.26 -5.87
N LEU A 20 5.51 12.74 -4.95
CA LEU A 20 4.64 13.54 -4.09
C LEU A 20 5.36 14.08 -2.83
N LYS A 21 6.67 13.77 -2.69
CA LYS A 21 7.51 14.17 -1.54
C LYS A 21 7.00 13.64 -0.19
N VAL A 22 6.38 12.47 -0.20
CA VAL A 22 6.02 11.73 1.01
C VAL A 22 7.24 10.95 1.48
N LYS A 23 7.62 11.09 2.74
CA LYS A 23 8.66 10.25 3.36
C LYS A 23 8.13 8.83 3.51
N TYR A 24 8.96 7.84 3.21
CA TYR A 24 8.59 6.44 3.32
C TYR A 24 9.76 5.56 3.74
N GLN A 25 9.46 4.39 4.24
CA GLN A 25 10.41 3.32 4.50
C GLN A 25 9.92 2.04 3.82
N THR A 26 10.83 1.29 3.21
CA THR A 26 10.52 0.02 2.56
C THR A 26 11.17 -1.12 3.33
N LEU A 27 10.36 -2.10 3.75
CA LEU A 27 10.79 -3.25 4.52
C LEU A 27 10.25 -4.56 3.94
N ILE A 28 11.04 -5.62 4.08
CA ILE A 28 10.56 -7.00 3.89
C ILE A 28 10.14 -7.53 5.25
N VAL A 29 8.84 -7.76 5.37
CA VAL A 29 8.18 -8.22 6.59
C VAL A 29 7.19 -9.31 6.20
N SER A 30 7.55 -10.57 6.46
CA SER A 30 6.72 -11.72 6.09
C SER A 30 5.86 -12.16 7.26
N ALA A 31 4.54 -12.26 7.05
CA ALA A 31 3.62 -12.78 8.04
C ALA A 31 3.98 -14.21 8.49
N HIS A 32 4.39 -15.05 7.54
CA HIS A 32 4.67 -16.48 7.79
C HIS A 32 6.13 -16.77 8.14
N ARG A 33 7.09 -16.03 7.56
CA ARG A 33 8.54 -16.33 7.68
C ARG A 33 9.25 -15.46 8.69
N THR A 34 8.74 -14.27 8.99
CA THR A 34 9.30 -13.34 9.99
C THR A 34 8.21 -12.76 10.89
N PRO A 35 7.37 -13.62 11.56
CA PRO A 35 6.22 -13.15 12.32
C PRO A 35 6.61 -12.16 13.43
N LYS A 36 7.66 -12.43 14.18
CA LYS A 36 8.14 -11.52 15.24
C LYS A 36 8.50 -10.12 14.70
N ARG A 37 9.16 -10.04 13.52
CA ARG A 37 9.46 -8.77 12.87
C ARG A 37 8.19 -8.04 12.44
N MET A 38 7.19 -8.79 11.95
CA MET A 38 5.91 -8.23 11.56
C MET A 38 5.16 -7.64 12.76
N PHE A 39 5.05 -8.38 13.86
CA PHE A 39 4.44 -7.90 15.11
C PHE A 39 5.11 -6.63 15.60
N GLN A 40 6.43 -6.67 15.79
CA GLN A 40 7.20 -5.53 16.26
C GLN A 40 7.01 -4.30 15.36
N PHE A 41 7.06 -4.48 14.03
CA PHE A 41 6.83 -3.39 13.09
C PHE A 41 5.43 -2.79 13.23
N ALA A 42 4.38 -3.63 13.24
CA ALA A 42 3.00 -3.16 13.28
C ALA A 42 2.67 -2.43 14.58
N GLU A 43 3.09 -2.97 15.73
CA GLU A 43 2.85 -2.40 17.06
C GLU A 43 3.62 -1.08 17.30
N THR A 44 4.76 -0.90 16.63
CA THR A 44 5.59 0.31 16.83
C THR A 44 5.45 1.34 15.71
N ALA A 45 4.72 1.05 14.64
CA ALA A 45 4.65 1.90 13.45
C ALA A 45 4.16 3.32 13.77
N GLU A 46 3.07 3.47 14.50
CA GLU A 46 2.53 4.77 14.89
C GLU A 46 3.51 5.56 15.76
N LYS A 47 4.11 4.91 16.76
CA LYS A 47 5.14 5.51 17.63
C LYS A 47 6.37 5.96 16.85
N ASN A 48 6.70 5.28 15.76
CA ASN A 48 7.79 5.64 14.85
C ASN A 48 7.40 6.71 13.81
N GLY A 49 6.20 7.31 13.93
CA GLY A 49 5.75 8.44 13.12
C GLY A 49 5.18 8.05 11.74
N PHE A 50 4.84 6.78 11.52
CA PHE A 50 4.10 6.39 10.33
C PHE A 50 2.62 6.78 10.46
N GLY A 51 2.01 7.29 9.40
CA GLY A 51 0.58 7.65 9.35
C GLY A 51 -0.25 6.68 8.51
N VAL A 52 0.38 5.79 7.76
CA VAL A 52 -0.27 4.78 6.91
C VAL A 52 0.71 3.66 6.58
N ILE A 53 0.21 2.45 6.43
CA ILE A 53 1.00 1.28 6.04
C ILE A 53 0.50 0.76 4.69
N VAL A 54 1.41 0.53 3.73
CA VAL A 54 1.11 -0.14 2.47
C VAL A 54 1.73 -1.54 2.50
N ALA A 55 0.89 -2.57 2.45
CA ALA A 55 1.27 -3.97 2.60
C ALA A 55 1.06 -4.75 1.29
N GLY A 56 2.14 -5.13 0.62
CA GLY A 56 2.10 -5.96 -0.59
C GLY A 56 2.39 -7.43 -0.28
N ALA A 57 1.54 -8.34 -0.76
CA ALA A 57 1.72 -9.78 -0.62
C ALA A 57 0.97 -10.58 -1.70
N GLY A 58 1.45 -11.79 -2.00
CA GLY A 58 0.87 -12.70 -2.98
C GLY A 58 0.48 -14.06 -2.40
N GLY A 59 -0.42 -14.76 -3.08
CA GLY A 59 -0.92 -16.07 -2.66
C GLY A 59 -1.80 -15.99 -1.41
N ALA A 60 -1.46 -16.73 -0.37
CA ALA A 60 -2.02 -16.57 0.98
C ALA A 60 -1.53 -15.23 1.56
N ALA A 61 -2.12 -14.14 1.09
CA ALA A 61 -1.66 -12.77 1.28
C ALA A 61 -2.08 -12.19 2.65
N HIS A 62 -1.75 -12.90 3.73
CA HIS A 62 -2.20 -12.59 5.10
C HIS A 62 -1.55 -11.34 5.71
N LEU A 63 -0.45 -10.83 5.11
CA LEU A 63 0.34 -9.75 5.69
C LEU A 63 -0.50 -8.51 6.02
N ALA A 64 -1.34 -8.05 5.09
CA ALA A 64 -2.12 -6.83 5.29
C ALA A 64 -3.11 -6.97 6.44
N GLY A 65 -3.84 -8.09 6.49
CA GLY A 65 -4.81 -8.37 7.57
C GLY A 65 -4.14 -8.54 8.93
N MET A 66 -3.01 -9.25 8.98
CA MET A 66 -2.26 -9.43 10.24
C MET A 66 -1.69 -8.11 10.75
N VAL A 67 -1.16 -7.26 9.87
CA VAL A 67 -0.71 -5.92 10.27
C VAL A 67 -1.88 -5.07 10.73
N ALA A 68 -3.02 -5.10 10.02
CA ALA A 68 -4.20 -4.31 10.39
C ALA A 68 -4.80 -4.70 11.75
N SER A 69 -4.60 -5.95 12.20
CA SER A 69 -5.05 -6.40 13.53
C SER A 69 -4.17 -5.90 14.69
N LEU A 70 -3.00 -5.32 14.39
CA LEU A 70 -1.99 -4.93 15.39
C LEU A 70 -1.75 -3.42 15.45
N THR A 71 -2.48 -2.63 14.67
CA THR A 71 -2.31 -1.17 14.63
C THR A 71 -3.64 -0.48 14.34
N THR A 72 -3.77 0.75 14.79
CA THR A 72 -4.89 1.65 14.43
C THR A 72 -4.60 2.46 13.16
N LEU A 73 -3.39 2.38 12.62
CA LEU A 73 -3.05 3.05 11.36
C LEU A 73 -3.84 2.45 10.19
N PRO A 74 -4.26 3.27 9.21
CA PRO A 74 -4.80 2.75 7.97
C PRO A 74 -3.84 1.79 7.28
N VAL A 75 -4.32 0.59 6.92
CA VAL A 75 -3.53 -0.41 6.18
C VAL A 75 -4.11 -0.57 4.78
N LEU A 76 -3.27 -0.34 3.77
CA LEU A 76 -3.58 -0.47 2.36
C LEU A 76 -2.95 -1.75 1.82
N GLY A 77 -3.79 -2.69 1.40
CA GLY A 77 -3.37 -3.97 0.86
C GLY A 77 -3.15 -3.89 -0.66
N VAL A 78 -2.01 -4.36 -1.13
CA VAL A 78 -1.70 -4.52 -2.56
C VAL A 78 -1.58 -6.02 -2.85
N PRO A 79 -2.64 -6.63 -3.42
CA PRO A 79 -2.58 -8.03 -3.84
C PRO A 79 -1.58 -8.18 -4.98
N MET A 80 -0.70 -9.19 -4.91
CA MET A 80 0.22 -9.51 -5.99
C MET A 80 -0.37 -10.55 -6.93
N GLU A 81 -0.14 -10.39 -8.23
CA GLU A 81 -0.48 -11.39 -9.20
C GLU A 81 0.29 -12.69 -8.93
N THR A 82 -0.42 -13.82 -8.99
CA THR A 82 0.17 -15.16 -8.85
C THR A 82 0.06 -15.93 -10.18
N LYS A 83 1.00 -16.86 -10.39
CA LYS A 83 1.02 -17.64 -11.64
C LYS A 83 -0.20 -18.53 -11.82
N LYS A 84 -0.77 -19.09 -10.73
CA LYS A 84 -1.85 -20.08 -10.80
C LYS A 84 -3.21 -19.46 -11.10
N ILE A 85 -3.63 -18.48 -10.30
CA ILE A 85 -4.98 -17.89 -10.40
C ILE A 85 -4.95 -16.37 -10.52
N LYS A 86 -3.86 -15.85 -11.11
CA LYS A 86 -3.72 -14.45 -11.55
C LYS A 86 -3.96 -13.42 -10.45
N GLY A 87 -3.67 -13.80 -9.19
CA GLY A 87 -3.79 -12.92 -8.03
C GLY A 87 -5.17 -12.87 -7.37
N LEU A 88 -6.14 -13.68 -7.82
CA LEU A 88 -7.45 -13.77 -7.18
C LEU A 88 -7.33 -14.27 -5.73
N ASP A 89 -6.43 -15.22 -5.47
CA ASP A 89 -6.03 -15.69 -4.14
C ASP A 89 -5.56 -14.54 -3.24
N SER A 90 -4.66 -13.72 -3.74
CA SER A 90 -4.13 -12.55 -3.04
C SER A 90 -5.21 -11.50 -2.77
N LEU A 91 -6.05 -11.23 -3.77
CA LEU A 91 -7.15 -10.27 -3.67
C LEU A 91 -8.16 -10.69 -2.61
N LEU A 92 -8.64 -11.93 -2.66
CA LEU A 92 -9.62 -12.45 -1.71
C LEU A 92 -9.05 -12.54 -0.29
N SER A 93 -7.77 -12.88 -0.14
CA SER A 93 -7.09 -12.89 1.17
C SER A 93 -7.05 -11.51 1.84
N MET A 94 -7.05 -10.43 1.06
CA MET A 94 -6.99 -9.06 1.57
C MET A 94 -8.35 -8.37 1.65
N ALA A 95 -9.30 -8.75 0.76
CA ALA A 95 -10.61 -8.10 0.67
C ALA A 95 -11.62 -8.70 1.66
N GLN A 96 -11.57 -10.02 1.91
CA GLN A 96 -12.52 -10.74 2.76
C GLN A 96 -12.10 -10.70 4.25
N MET A 97 -11.96 -9.49 4.79
CA MET A 97 -11.57 -9.28 6.17
C MET A 97 -12.75 -9.45 7.13
N PRO A 98 -12.51 -9.97 8.37
CA PRO A 98 -13.55 -10.07 9.40
C PRO A 98 -13.98 -8.69 9.89
N LYS A 99 -15.22 -8.62 10.40
CA LYS A 99 -15.73 -7.40 11.03
C LYS A 99 -14.79 -6.93 12.16
N GLY A 100 -14.41 -5.66 12.12
CA GLY A 100 -13.55 -5.02 13.12
C GLY A 100 -12.07 -4.88 12.71
N VAL A 101 -11.61 -5.56 11.65
CA VAL A 101 -10.23 -5.46 11.16
C VAL A 101 -10.23 -5.10 9.65
N PRO A 102 -10.41 -3.84 9.27
CA PRO A 102 -10.50 -3.44 7.88
C PRO A 102 -9.11 -3.36 7.22
N VAL A 103 -9.07 -3.71 5.93
CA VAL A 103 -7.94 -3.44 5.02
C VAL A 103 -8.46 -2.69 3.80
N GLY A 104 -7.86 -1.56 3.46
CA GLY A 104 -8.15 -0.85 2.22
C GLY A 104 -7.53 -1.58 1.02
N CYS A 105 -8.24 -2.57 0.48
CA CYS A 105 -7.70 -3.41 -0.59
C CYS A 105 -7.67 -2.67 -1.94
N LEU A 106 -6.50 -2.65 -2.59
CA LEU A 106 -6.29 -2.08 -3.91
C LEU A 106 -6.45 -3.16 -5.00
N ALA A 107 -6.37 -2.73 -6.25
CA ALA A 107 -6.34 -3.66 -7.39
C ALA A 107 -5.11 -4.57 -7.35
N ILE A 108 -5.18 -5.72 -8.01
CA ILE A 108 -4.03 -6.61 -8.20
C ILE A 108 -2.90 -5.81 -8.87
N ASN A 109 -1.69 -5.90 -8.33
CA ASN A 109 -0.52 -5.13 -8.73
C ASN A 109 -0.69 -3.59 -8.63
N GLY A 110 -1.69 -3.11 -7.88
CA GLY A 110 -2.07 -1.70 -7.79
C GLY A 110 -1.19 -0.84 -6.87
N ALA A 111 0.11 -1.10 -6.77
CA ALA A 111 1.03 -0.42 -5.86
C ALA A 111 1.12 1.09 -6.11
N PHE A 112 1.05 1.54 -7.38
CA PHE A 112 1.04 2.96 -7.70
C PHE A 112 -0.16 3.68 -7.08
N ASN A 113 -1.36 3.12 -7.23
CA ASN A 113 -2.58 3.67 -6.65
C ASN A 113 -2.58 3.59 -5.11
N ALA A 114 -1.97 2.55 -4.53
CA ALA A 114 -1.75 2.48 -3.08
C ALA A 114 -0.92 3.66 -2.59
N GLY A 115 0.13 4.04 -3.30
CA GLY A 115 0.94 5.22 -2.99
C GLY A 115 0.16 6.54 -3.11
N ILE A 116 -0.72 6.66 -4.10
CA ILE A 116 -1.62 7.83 -4.23
C ILE A 116 -2.60 7.91 -3.05
N LEU A 117 -3.21 6.78 -2.69
CA LEU A 117 -4.15 6.74 -1.56
C LEU A 117 -3.45 7.02 -0.24
N ALA A 118 -2.23 6.47 -0.05
CA ALA A 118 -1.39 6.79 1.10
C ALA A 118 -1.09 8.29 1.17
N ALA A 119 -0.71 8.92 0.05
CA ALA A 119 -0.49 10.37 -0.01
C ALA A 119 -1.77 11.17 0.25
N SER A 120 -2.94 10.66 -0.15
CA SER A 120 -4.23 11.30 0.15
C SER A 120 -4.53 11.27 1.66
N ILE A 121 -4.24 10.17 2.33
CA ILE A 121 -4.40 10.03 3.80
C ILE A 121 -3.47 11.01 4.51
N ILE A 122 -2.18 11.00 4.18
CA ILE A 122 -1.19 11.90 4.77
C ILE A 122 -1.50 13.37 4.47
N GLY A 123 -2.02 13.68 3.30
CA GLY A 123 -2.41 15.03 2.88
C GLY A 123 -3.52 15.66 3.72
N ASN A 124 -4.26 14.89 4.53
CA ASN A 124 -5.21 15.45 5.50
C ASN A 124 -4.51 16.15 6.68
N PHE A 125 -3.25 15.81 6.93
CA PHE A 125 -2.45 16.34 8.04
C PHE A 125 -1.19 17.10 7.56
N ASP A 126 -0.81 16.95 6.29
CA ASP A 126 0.34 17.62 5.66
C ASP A 126 -0.09 18.40 4.41
N THR A 127 -0.17 19.73 4.55
CA THR A 127 -0.60 20.64 3.47
C THR A 127 0.35 20.61 2.26
N LYS A 128 1.64 20.32 2.46
CA LYS A 128 2.62 20.23 1.36
C LYS A 128 2.37 18.98 0.52
N VAL A 129 2.11 17.85 1.17
CA VAL A 129 1.73 16.60 0.49
C VAL A 129 0.43 16.79 -0.26
N LYS A 130 -0.58 17.40 0.36
CA LYS A 130 -1.88 17.73 -0.28
C LYS A 130 -1.66 18.55 -1.55
N SER A 131 -0.93 19.65 -1.48
CA SER A 131 -0.65 20.53 -2.63
C SER A 131 0.10 19.80 -3.75
N ASN A 132 1.07 18.93 -3.42
CA ASN A 132 1.79 18.12 -4.40
C ASN A 132 0.85 17.14 -5.11
N LEU A 133 -0.05 16.49 -4.38
CA LEU A 133 -1.04 15.56 -4.93
C LEU A 133 -2.04 16.28 -5.85
N GLU A 134 -2.55 17.44 -5.44
CA GLU A 134 -3.46 18.26 -6.26
C GLU A 134 -2.79 18.70 -7.56
N ARG A 135 -1.53 19.17 -7.47
CA ARG A 135 -0.74 19.55 -8.64
C ARG A 135 -0.53 18.35 -9.57
N TRP A 136 -0.18 17.18 -9.04
CA TRP A 136 0.03 15.96 -9.81
C TRP A 136 -1.25 15.55 -10.54
N ARG A 137 -2.41 15.53 -9.85
CA ARG A 137 -3.72 15.21 -10.45
C ARG A 137 -4.09 16.16 -11.58
N ARG A 138 -3.86 17.46 -11.38
CA ARG A 138 -4.11 18.49 -12.42
C ARG A 138 -3.26 18.25 -13.66
N LEU A 139 -1.97 17.96 -13.49
CA LEU A 139 -1.06 17.64 -14.61
C LEU A 139 -1.49 16.36 -15.33
N GLN A 140 -1.89 15.34 -14.60
CA GLN A 140 -2.43 14.10 -15.18
C GLN A 140 -3.67 14.40 -16.03
N THR A 141 -4.63 15.17 -15.53
CA THR A 141 -5.82 15.56 -16.29
C THR A 141 -5.45 16.31 -17.58
N GLN A 142 -4.50 17.24 -17.49
CA GLN A 142 -4.04 18.02 -18.66
C GLN A 142 -3.32 17.16 -19.71
N SER A 143 -2.71 16.05 -19.32
CA SER A 143 -2.01 15.13 -20.22
C SER A 143 -2.97 14.29 -21.09
N ILE A 144 -4.25 14.17 -20.70
CA ILE A 144 -5.24 13.39 -21.43
C ILE A 144 -5.75 14.18 -22.62
N LYS A 145 -5.52 13.64 -23.82
CA LYS A 145 -5.99 14.26 -25.06
C LYS A 145 -7.51 14.16 -25.18
N LYS A 146 -8.16 15.24 -25.67
CA LYS A 146 -9.60 15.26 -25.90
C LYS A 146 -10.06 14.39 -27.08
N LYS A 147 -9.15 14.12 -28.04
CA LYS A 147 -9.43 13.28 -29.22
C LYS A 147 -8.41 12.16 -29.32
N PRO A 148 -8.80 10.95 -29.73
CA PRO A 148 -7.86 9.88 -30.05
C PRO A 148 -6.95 10.31 -31.21
N LYS A 149 -5.77 9.69 -31.28
CA LYS A 149 -4.86 9.85 -32.43
C LYS A 149 -5.34 9.00 -33.58
#